data_f6f7f6e4d4fd1f0a905f182d18660b0d
#
_entry.id   f6f7f6e4d4fd1f0a905f182d18660b0d
#
_cell.length_a   1.000
_cell.length_b   1.000
_cell.length_c   1.000
_cell.angle_alpha   90.00
_cell.angle_beta   90.00
_cell.angle_gamma   90.00
#
_symmetry.space_group_name_H-M   'P 1'
#
loop_
_entity.id
_entity.type
_entity.pdbx_description
1 polymer ?
#
loop_
_entity_poly.entity_id
_entity_poly.type
_entity_poly.pdbx_seq_one_letter_code
_entity_poly.pdbx_strand_id
1 'polypeptide(L)'
;SLDGIEPTLIYPLLGILIISILMCFIFNPLIGLINTGLSNGLTAISDAGYITVLGLILGAMMAIDMGGPINKAAYVFGTGVLATASQMIEKGAQPGDPAVQACYIAMAAIMVGGMVPPIGIALACQFFPKKFTKEERGSKVSNFVMGASFITEGAIPFAAADPLHVIPCTLIGAGVAGFLSALFKCTLMAPHGGIFVFATVGHPLLYILAWAVGSVITAVLLGPVSYTHLRAHETRH
;
A
#
# COMPACT_ATOMS: atom_id res chain seq x y z
N SER A 1 -25.90 19.23 -39.36
CA SER A 1 -24.79 19.86 -38.65
C SER A 1 -24.10 18.82 -37.79
N LEU A 2 -22.79 18.85 -37.71
CA LEU A 2 -22.00 17.94 -36.89
C LEU A 2 -22.03 18.30 -35.39
N ASP A 3 -22.62 19.45 -35.03
CA ASP A 3 -22.59 20.02 -33.69
C ASP A 3 -23.12 19.11 -32.59
N GLY A 4 -24.08 18.21 -32.91
CA GLY A 4 -24.59 17.23 -31.94
C GLY A 4 -23.76 15.94 -31.83
N ILE A 5 -22.89 15.68 -32.82
CA ILE A 5 -22.07 14.46 -32.90
C ILE A 5 -20.69 14.72 -32.26
N GLU A 6 -20.21 15.95 -32.31
CA GLU A 6 -18.90 16.32 -31.76
C GLU A 6 -18.75 15.93 -30.28
N PRO A 7 -19.59 16.37 -29.33
CA PRO A 7 -19.40 16.10 -27.93
C PRO A 7 -19.68 14.63 -27.54
N THR A 8 -20.54 13.95 -28.30
CA THR A 8 -20.98 12.59 -27.96
C THR A 8 -20.14 11.49 -28.60
N LEU A 9 -19.52 11.75 -29.74
CA LEU A 9 -18.75 10.76 -30.48
C LEU A 9 -17.31 11.22 -30.77
N ILE A 10 -17.14 12.42 -31.38
CA ILE A 10 -15.82 12.84 -31.88
C ILE A 10 -14.85 13.11 -30.71
N TYR A 11 -15.25 13.89 -29.70
CA TYR A 11 -14.36 14.21 -28.57
C TYR A 11 -14.00 12.98 -27.72
N PRO A 12 -14.94 12.08 -27.35
CA PRO A 12 -14.58 10.84 -26.66
C PRO A 12 -13.66 9.94 -27.47
N LEU A 13 -13.93 9.78 -28.79
CA LEU A 13 -13.12 8.94 -29.67
C LEU A 13 -11.69 9.47 -29.83
N LEU A 14 -11.55 10.77 -30.13
CA LEU A 14 -10.24 11.41 -30.22
C LEU A 14 -9.51 11.43 -28.87
N GLY A 15 -10.22 11.68 -27.78
CA GLY A 15 -9.66 11.67 -26.43
C GLY A 15 -9.11 10.28 -26.07
N ILE A 16 -9.88 9.23 -26.29
CA ILE A 16 -9.43 7.85 -26.04
C ILE A 16 -8.25 7.51 -26.96
N LEU A 17 -8.28 7.88 -28.23
CA LEU A 17 -7.20 7.62 -29.16
C LEU A 17 -5.89 8.30 -28.73
N ILE A 18 -5.96 9.58 -28.39
CA ILE A 18 -4.79 10.37 -27.94
C ILE A 18 -4.23 9.77 -26.65
N ILE A 19 -5.09 9.53 -25.66
CA ILE A 19 -4.67 8.93 -24.37
C ILE A 19 -4.06 7.55 -24.59
N SER A 20 -4.65 6.72 -25.45
CA SER A 20 -4.13 5.38 -25.75
C SER A 20 -2.74 5.45 -26.39
N ILE A 21 -2.53 6.36 -27.34
CA ILE A 21 -1.22 6.56 -27.96
C ILE A 21 -0.19 7.02 -26.92
N LEU A 22 -0.52 8.03 -26.11
CA LEU A 22 0.36 8.52 -25.05
C LEU A 22 0.70 7.42 -24.03
N MET A 23 -0.30 6.65 -23.59
CA MET A 23 -0.09 5.54 -22.67
C MET A 23 0.80 4.45 -23.27
N CYS A 24 0.52 3.99 -24.50
CA CYS A 24 1.27 2.90 -25.13
C CYS A 24 2.71 3.26 -25.47
N PHE A 25 2.95 4.46 -25.97
CA PHE A 25 4.27 4.82 -26.52
C PHE A 25 5.14 5.67 -25.60
N ILE A 26 4.56 6.34 -24.60
CA ILE A 26 5.30 7.21 -23.69
C ILE A 26 5.23 6.70 -22.26
N PHE A 27 4.02 6.63 -21.68
CA PHE A 27 3.88 6.35 -20.25
C PHE A 27 4.17 4.89 -19.90
N ASN A 28 3.62 3.91 -20.61
CA ASN A 28 3.84 2.50 -20.31
C ASN A 28 5.31 2.07 -20.44
N PRO A 29 6.08 2.46 -21.48
CA PRO A 29 7.51 2.18 -21.53
C PRO A 29 8.30 2.80 -20.38
N LEU A 30 8.00 4.06 -20.03
CA LEU A 30 8.66 4.75 -18.92
C LEU A 30 8.36 4.10 -17.57
N ILE A 31 7.09 3.82 -17.30
CA ILE A 31 6.64 3.12 -16.09
C ILE A 31 7.23 1.70 -16.06
N GLY A 32 7.29 1.03 -17.19
CA GLY A 32 7.90 -0.30 -17.33
C GLY A 32 9.38 -0.32 -16.95
N LEU A 33 10.14 0.68 -17.38
CA LEU A 33 11.56 0.82 -17.00
C LEU A 33 11.73 1.01 -15.48
N ILE A 34 10.93 1.89 -14.89
CA ILE A 34 10.94 2.14 -13.44
C ILE A 34 10.56 0.85 -12.67
N ASN A 35 9.50 0.18 -13.06
CA ASN A 35 9.06 -1.06 -12.43
C ASN A 35 10.10 -2.17 -12.56
N THR A 36 10.75 -2.31 -13.73
CA THR A 36 11.80 -3.31 -13.93
C THR A 36 13.01 -3.02 -13.05
N GLY A 37 13.48 -1.77 -12.99
CA GLY A 37 14.59 -1.37 -12.14
C GLY A 37 14.30 -1.63 -10.66
N LEU A 38 13.09 -1.29 -10.22
CA LEU A 38 12.66 -1.49 -8.84
C LEU A 38 12.53 -2.99 -8.50
N SER A 39 11.92 -3.77 -9.39
CA SER A 39 11.80 -5.23 -9.24
C SER A 39 13.16 -5.92 -9.16
N ASN A 40 14.12 -5.53 -10.00
CA ASN A 40 15.48 -6.07 -9.95
C ASN A 40 16.18 -5.73 -8.62
N GLY A 41 16.02 -4.51 -8.12
CA GLY A 41 16.55 -4.12 -6.81
C GLY A 41 15.95 -4.91 -5.65
N LEU A 42 14.64 -5.10 -5.65
CA LEU A 42 13.93 -5.88 -4.64
C LEU A 42 14.32 -7.37 -4.69
N THR A 43 14.49 -7.92 -5.89
CA THR A 43 14.97 -9.30 -6.08
C THR A 43 16.40 -9.46 -5.54
N ALA A 44 17.29 -8.51 -5.81
CA ALA A 44 18.66 -8.56 -5.28
C ALA A 44 18.70 -8.55 -3.74
N ILE A 45 17.82 -7.80 -3.09
CA ILE A 45 17.68 -7.79 -1.62
C ILE A 45 17.15 -9.14 -1.12
N SER A 46 16.19 -9.73 -1.82
CA SER A 46 15.63 -11.05 -1.49
C SER A 46 16.69 -12.15 -1.61
N ASP A 47 17.45 -12.15 -2.69
CA ASP A 47 18.50 -13.13 -2.97
C ASP A 47 19.66 -13.03 -1.97
N ALA A 48 19.93 -11.83 -1.45
CA ALA A 48 20.90 -11.63 -0.38
C ALA A 48 20.42 -12.14 1.00
N GLY A 49 19.19 -12.66 1.12
CA GLY A 49 18.65 -13.23 2.34
C GLY A 49 18.11 -12.20 3.34
N TYR A 50 18.02 -10.93 2.96
CA TYR A 50 17.53 -9.84 3.82
C TYR A 50 16.00 -9.71 3.80
N ILE A 51 15.27 -10.81 3.96
CA ILE A 51 13.80 -10.85 3.83
C ILE A 51 13.09 -9.86 4.78
N THR A 52 13.63 -9.62 5.96
CA THR A 52 13.06 -8.69 6.94
C THR A 52 13.22 -7.24 6.49
N VAL A 53 14.37 -6.90 5.92
CA VAL A 53 14.62 -5.58 5.32
C VAL A 53 13.75 -5.39 4.08
N LEU A 54 13.61 -6.43 3.27
CA LEU A 54 12.69 -6.43 2.14
C LEU A 54 11.25 -6.16 2.60
N GLY A 55 10.81 -6.82 3.68
CA GLY A 55 9.49 -6.59 4.27
C GLY A 55 9.27 -5.15 4.73
N LEU A 56 10.28 -4.51 5.33
CA LEU A 56 10.23 -3.08 5.69
C LEU A 56 10.06 -2.20 4.47
N ILE A 57 10.85 -2.43 3.43
CA ILE A 57 10.80 -1.64 2.18
C ILE A 57 9.46 -1.82 1.49
N LEU A 58 9.01 -3.06 1.32
CA LEU A 58 7.74 -3.37 0.65
C LEU A 58 6.54 -2.80 1.41
N GLY A 59 6.53 -2.92 2.74
CA GLY A 59 5.48 -2.31 3.57
C GLY A 59 5.46 -0.79 3.45
N ALA A 60 6.63 -0.14 3.50
CA ALA A 60 6.75 1.31 3.34
C ALA A 60 6.29 1.78 1.96
N MET A 61 6.66 1.07 0.88
CA MET A 61 6.24 1.38 -0.49
C MET A 61 4.71 1.44 -0.64
N MET A 62 3.97 0.63 0.12
CA MET A 62 2.50 0.63 0.08
C MET A 62 1.88 1.94 0.58
N ALA A 63 2.61 2.70 1.41
CA ALA A 63 2.12 3.93 2.04
C ALA A 63 2.66 5.23 1.42
N ILE A 64 3.60 5.17 0.48
CA ILE A 64 4.22 6.36 -0.13
C ILE A 64 3.20 7.15 -0.95
N ASP A 65 2.52 6.48 -1.85
CA ASP A 65 1.60 7.07 -2.83
C ASP A 65 0.20 6.43 -2.84
N MET A 66 -0.09 5.56 -1.86
CA MET A 66 -1.41 5.02 -1.49
C MET A 66 -2.26 4.57 -2.69
N GLY A 67 -1.69 3.77 -3.58
CA GLY A 67 -2.32 3.27 -4.80
C GLY A 67 -1.68 3.81 -6.09
N GLY A 68 -0.67 4.68 -5.97
CA GLY A 68 0.11 5.20 -7.09
C GLY A 68 1.19 4.25 -7.62
N PRO A 69 2.14 4.75 -8.41
CA PRO A 69 3.15 3.94 -9.09
C PRO A 69 4.04 3.11 -8.17
N ILE A 70 4.45 3.65 -7.01
CA ILE A 70 5.34 2.96 -6.05
C ILE A 70 4.58 1.84 -5.34
N ASN A 71 3.37 2.10 -4.90
CA ASN A 71 2.45 1.09 -4.35
C ASN A 71 2.21 -0.03 -5.36
N LYS A 72 1.90 0.31 -6.62
CA LYS A 72 1.69 -0.67 -7.69
C LYS A 72 2.96 -1.49 -7.98
N ALA A 73 4.15 -0.88 -7.92
CA ALA A 73 5.39 -1.60 -8.12
C ALA A 73 5.62 -2.67 -7.04
N ALA A 74 5.36 -2.36 -5.76
CA ALA A 74 5.41 -3.35 -4.69
C ALA A 74 4.39 -4.48 -4.92
N TYR A 75 3.17 -4.14 -5.31
CA TYR A 75 2.13 -5.13 -5.60
C TYR A 75 2.50 -6.03 -6.78
N VAL A 76 3.00 -5.46 -7.88
CA VAL A 76 3.45 -6.21 -9.07
C VAL A 76 4.63 -7.12 -8.73
N PHE A 77 5.60 -6.64 -7.94
CA PHE A 77 6.66 -7.48 -7.42
C PHE A 77 6.09 -8.66 -6.61
N GLY A 78 5.17 -8.40 -5.67
CA GLY A 78 4.52 -9.44 -4.87
C GLY A 78 3.82 -10.52 -5.71
N THR A 79 3.04 -10.11 -6.72
CA THR A 79 2.38 -11.06 -7.64
C THR A 79 3.40 -11.82 -8.48
N GLY A 80 4.49 -11.19 -8.89
CA GLY A 80 5.59 -11.82 -9.62
C GLY A 80 6.29 -12.90 -8.80
N VAL A 81 6.60 -12.63 -7.52
CA VAL A 81 7.22 -13.66 -6.65
C VAL A 81 6.25 -14.79 -6.30
N LEU A 82 4.93 -14.54 -6.22
CA LEU A 82 3.94 -15.62 -6.09
C LEU A 82 3.93 -16.53 -7.33
N ALA A 83 3.99 -15.95 -8.53
CA ALA A 83 4.11 -16.73 -9.77
C ALA A 83 5.42 -17.56 -9.79
N THR A 84 6.52 -16.98 -9.30
CA THR A 84 7.80 -17.70 -9.16
C THR A 84 7.69 -18.87 -8.17
N ALA A 85 7.03 -18.67 -7.02
CA ALA A 85 6.77 -19.73 -6.06
C ALA A 85 5.97 -20.89 -6.69
N SER A 86 4.93 -20.57 -7.46
CA SER A 86 4.15 -21.60 -8.19
C SER A 86 5.00 -22.39 -9.18
N GLN A 87 5.87 -21.70 -9.94
CA GLN A 87 6.78 -22.36 -10.88
C GLN A 87 7.83 -23.25 -10.16
N MET A 88 8.32 -22.83 -8.99
CA MET A 88 9.22 -23.66 -8.18
C MET A 88 8.53 -24.95 -7.74
N ILE A 89 7.28 -24.87 -7.29
CA ILE A 89 6.47 -26.03 -6.87
C ILE A 89 6.20 -26.96 -8.05
N GLU A 90 5.86 -26.44 -9.23
CA GLU A 90 5.69 -27.23 -10.45
C GLU A 90 6.98 -27.99 -10.84
N LYS A 91 8.14 -27.42 -10.54
CA LYS A 91 9.47 -28.05 -10.76
C LYS A 91 9.88 -29.01 -9.64
N GLY A 92 9.02 -29.24 -8.65
CA GLY A 92 9.25 -30.22 -7.58
C GLY A 92 9.71 -29.64 -6.24
N ALA A 93 9.78 -28.30 -6.09
CA ALA A 93 10.02 -27.69 -4.79
C ALA A 93 8.83 -27.93 -3.85
N GLN A 94 9.11 -28.05 -2.56
CA GLN A 94 8.05 -28.19 -1.56
C GLN A 94 7.54 -26.80 -1.12
N PRO A 95 6.27 -26.67 -0.75
CA PRO A 95 5.73 -25.39 -0.23
C PRO A 95 6.47 -24.87 1.01
N GLY A 96 7.15 -25.75 1.76
CA GLY A 96 7.96 -25.42 2.93
C GLY A 96 9.39 -24.99 2.63
N ASP A 97 9.84 -25.06 1.39
CA ASP A 97 11.20 -24.69 1.01
C ASP A 97 11.48 -23.21 1.28
N PRO A 98 12.67 -22.86 1.80
CA PRO A 98 12.97 -21.48 2.17
C PRO A 98 12.76 -20.45 1.05
N ALA A 99 13.06 -20.80 -0.20
CA ALA A 99 12.86 -19.94 -1.35
C ALA A 99 11.39 -19.69 -1.66
N VAL A 100 10.54 -20.72 -1.54
CA VAL A 100 9.08 -20.61 -1.72
C VAL A 100 8.48 -19.80 -0.58
N GLN A 101 8.92 -20.07 0.66
CA GLN A 101 8.46 -19.33 1.83
C GLN A 101 8.83 -17.85 1.77
N ALA A 102 10.01 -17.50 1.26
CA ALA A 102 10.43 -16.11 1.07
C ALA A 102 9.45 -15.34 0.16
N CYS A 103 8.96 -15.96 -0.90
CA CYS A 103 7.95 -15.36 -1.79
C CYS A 103 6.64 -15.07 -1.05
N TYR A 104 6.17 -15.99 -0.23
CA TYR A 104 4.94 -15.83 0.55
C TYR A 104 5.09 -14.79 1.66
N ILE A 105 6.27 -14.70 2.29
CA ILE A 105 6.59 -13.68 3.30
C ILE A 105 6.60 -12.28 2.67
N ALA A 106 7.20 -12.12 1.50
CA ALA A 106 7.20 -10.85 0.78
C ALA A 106 5.77 -10.39 0.48
N MET A 107 4.89 -11.30 0.03
CA MET A 107 3.48 -10.98 -0.23
C MET A 107 2.75 -10.57 1.05
N ALA A 108 2.94 -11.28 2.16
CA ALA A 108 2.34 -10.92 3.45
C ALA A 108 2.77 -9.52 3.91
N ALA A 109 4.05 -9.16 3.74
CA ALA A 109 4.58 -7.84 4.11
C ALA A 109 3.95 -6.70 3.29
N ILE A 110 3.73 -6.91 1.98
CA ILE A 110 3.04 -5.97 1.11
C ILE A 110 1.60 -5.76 1.60
N MET A 111 0.89 -6.85 1.83
CA MET A 111 -0.53 -6.78 2.17
C MET A 111 -0.76 -6.12 3.53
N VAL A 112 0.03 -6.47 4.56
CA VAL A 112 -0.09 -5.80 5.85
C VAL A 112 0.25 -4.31 5.77
N GLY A 113 1.28 -3.95 4.98
CA GLY A 113 1.68 -2.57 4.78
C GLY A 113 0.57 -1.70 4.20
N GLY A 114 -0.15 -2.21 3.19
CA GLY A 114 -1.26 -1.49 2.56
C GLY A 114 -2.49 -1.31 3.45
N MET A 115 -2.66 -2.13 4.49
CA MET A 115 -3.77 -2.02 5.45
C MET A 115 -3.52 -0.96 6.53
N VAL A 116 -2.27 -0.58 6.78
CA VAL A 116 -1.88 0.32 7.88
C VAL A 116 -2.34 1.77 7.71
N PRO A 117 -2.17 2.44 6.56
CA PRO A 117 -2.47 3.86 6.43
C PRO A 117 -3.89 4.24 6.86
N PRO A 118 -4.97 3.66 6.31
CA PRO A 118 -6.32 4.04 6.68
C PRO A 118 -6.68 3.68 8.13
N ILE A 119 -6.18 2.54 8.65
CA ILE A 119 -6.40 2.17 10.06
C ILE A 119 -5.66 3.10 11.01
N GLY A 120 -4.39 3.42 10.71
CA GLY A 120 -3.61 4.34 11.52
C GLY A 120 -4.24 5.74 11.61
N ILE A 121 -4.75 6.25 10.48
CA ILE A 121 -5.49 7.51 10.43
C ILE A 121 -6.81 7.42 11.22
N ALA A 122 -7.57 6.33 11.06
CA ALA A 122 -8.81 6.13 11.80
C ALA A 122 -8.58 6.09 13.32
N LEU A 123 -7.50 5.43 13.77
CA LEU A 123 -7.07 5.41 15.16
C LEU A 123 -6.62 6.80 15.62
N ALA A 124 -5.87 7.55 14.80
CA ALA A 124 -5.49 8.92 15.11
C ALA A 124 -6.73 9.81 15.32
N CYS A 125 -7.71 9.75 14.43
CA CYS A 125 -8.98 10.45 14.56
C CYS A 125 -9.77 10.04 15.83
N GLN A 126 -9.65 8.79 16.25
CA GLN A 126 -10.32 8.27 17.44
C GLN A 126 -9.64 8.71 18.74
N PHE A 127 -8.31 8.60 18.82
CA PHE A 127 -7.56 8.89 20.04
C PHE A 127 -7.21 10.39 20.21
N PHE A 128 -7.10 11.12 19.10
CA PHE A 128 -6.76 12.55 19.10
C PHE A 128 -7.85 13.41 18.42
N PRO A 129 -9.13 13.31 18.82
CA PRO A 129 -10.24 13.94 18.09
C PRO A 129 -10.14 15.46 18.00
N LYS A 130 -9.42 16.10 18.91
CA LYS A 130 -9.21 17.56 18.92
C LYS A 130 -8.20 18.05 17.87
N LYS A 131 -7.51 17.11 17.19
CA LYS A 131 -6.47 17.40 16.21
C LYS A 131 -7.00 17.37 14.77
N PHE A 132 -8.20 16.85 14.58
CA PHE A 132 -8.82 16.61 13.27
C PHE A 132 -10.10 17.43 13.12
N THR A 133 -10.39 17.84 11.90
CA THR A 133 -11.64 18.54 11.55
C THR A 133 -12.85 17.65 11.77
N LYS A 134 -14.06 18.23 11.72
CA LYS A 134 -15.30 17.48 11.89
C LYS A 134 -15.52 16.49 10.73
N GLU A 135 -15.13 16.88 9.53
CA GLU A 135 -15.19 16.06 8.31
C GLU A 135 -14.24 14.86 8.40
N GLU A 136 -12.99 15.10 8.77
CA GLU A 136 -11.97 14.06 8.96
C GLU A 136 -12.40 13.03 10.01
N ARG A 137 -12.94 13.50 11.15
CA ARG A 137 -13.49 12.60 12.17
C ARG A 137 -14.70 11.81 11.69
N GLY A 138 -15.49 12.39 10.81
CA GLY A 138 -16.65 11.72 10.20
C GLY A 138 -16.26 10.54 9.32
N SER A 139 -15.09 10.59 8.67
CA SER A 139 -14.61 9.52 7.78
C SER A 139 -13.90 8.35 8.51
N LYS A 140 -13.72 8.41 9.84
CA LYS A 140 -12.97 7.39 10.59
C LYS A 140 -13.53 5.97 10.41
N VAL A 141 -14.86 5.80 10.42
CA VAL A 141 -15.51 4.49 10.26
C VAL A 141 -15.25 3.94 8.85
N SER A 142 -15.36 4.80 7.84
CA SER A 142 -15.01 4.43 6.46
C SER A 142 -13.56 3.97 6.36
N ASN A 143 -12.63 4.67 7.01
CA ASN A 143 -11.21 4.31 7.01
C ASN A 143 -10.93 2.98 7.74
N PHE A 144 -11.65 2.68 8.83
CA PHE A 144 -11.57 1.36 9.46
C PHE A 144 -12.00 0.26 8.49
N VAL A 145 -13.13 0.43 7.81
CA VAL A 145 -13.63 -0.54 6.83
C VAL A 145 -12.67 -0.68 5.65
N MET A 146 -12.19 0.44 5.11
CA MET A 146 -11.25 0.44 3.99
C MET A 146 -9.95 -0.26 4.34
N GLY A 147 -9.33 0.08 5.48
CA GLY A 147 -8.08 -0.56 5.90
C GLY A 147 -8.25 -2.05 6.22
N ALA A 148 -9.37 -2.45 6.85
CA ALA A 148 -9.70 -3.85 7.06
C ALA A 148 -9.93 -4.62 5.74
N SER A 149 -10.34 -3.91 4.67
CA SER A 149 -10.56 -4.47 3.34
C SER A 149 -9.37 -4.32 2.38
N PHE A 150 -8.20 -3.89 2.88
CA PHE A 150 -7.02 -3.61 2.04
C PHE A 150 -7.24 -2.50 1.01
N ILE A 151 -7.97 -1.46 1.36
CA ILE A 151 -8.18 -0.28 0.50
C ILE A 151 -7.33 0.88 1.04
N THR A 152 -6.07 0.92 0.63
CA THR A 152 -5.07 1.90 1.08
C THR A 152 -5.48 3.33 0.72
N GLU A 153 -6.22 3.47 -0.38
CA GLU A 153 -6.74 4.73 -0.93
C GLU A 153 -7.62 5.50 0.06
N GLY A 154 -8.17 4.85 1.09
CA GLY A 154 -8.89 5.53 2.17
C GLY A 154 -8.09 6.60 2.90
N ALA A 155 -6.75 6.52 2.83
CA ALA A 155 -5.85 7.51 3.39
C ALA A 155 -5.60 8.73 2.48
N ILE A 156 -5.95 8.67 1.19
CA ILE A 156 -5.65 9.72 0.20
C ILE A 156 -6.19 11.09 0.59
N PRO A 157 -7.44 11.26 1.06
CA PRO A 157 -7.95 12.59 1.43
C PRO A 157 -7.10 13.29 2.50
N PHE A 158 -6.57 12.52 3.46
CA PHE A 158 -5.70 13.04 4.51
C PHE A 158 -4.30 13.36 3.99
N ALA A 159 -3.75 12.48 3.15
CA ALA A 159 -2.45 12.69 2.52
C ALA A 159 -2.48 13.89 1.54
N ALA A 160 -3.60 14.11 0.84
CA ALA A 160 -3.77 15.27 -0.04
C ALA A 160 -3.90 16.59 0.74
N ALA A 161 -4.51 16.56 1.93
CA ALA A 161 -4.63 17.73 2.78
C ALA A 161 -3.30 18.11 3.45
N ASP A 162 -2.50 17.13 3.87
CA ASP A 162 -1.22 17.34 4.56
C ASP A 162 -0.19 16.25 4.20
N PRO A 163 0.38 16.28 2.98
CA PRO A 163 1.27 15.23 2.50
C PRO A 163 2.57 15.12 3.31
N LEU A 164 3.10 16.25 3.79
CA LEU A 164 4.39 16.29 4.47
C LEU A 164 4.36 15.65 5.87
N HIS A 165 3.20 15.54 6.48
CA HIS A 165 3.05 14.92 7.79
C HIS A 165 2.39 13.54 7.70
N VAL A 166 1.35 13.40 6.91
CA VAL A 166 0.60 12.14 6.79
C VAL A 166 1.45 11.04 6.15
N ILE A 167 2.11 11.34 5.02
CA ILE A 167 2.89 10.32 4.30
C ILE A 167 4.05 9.76 5.14
N PRO A 168 4.91 10.58 5.80
CA PRO A 168 5.97 10.01 6.64
C PRO A 168 5.44 9.15 7.80
N CYS A 169 4.34 9.57 8.46
CA CYS A 169 3.76 8.80 9.56
C CYS A 169 3.22 7.45 9.10
N THR A 170 2.49 7.42 7.99
CA THR A 170 1.95 6.17 7.41
C THR A 170 3.05 5.28 6.87
N LEU A 171 4.08 5.85 6.24
CA LEU A 171 5.25 5.13 5.72
C LEU A 171 6.00 4.40 6.83
N ILE A 172 6.28 5.08 7.96
CA ILE A 172 6.95 4.46 9.10
C ILE A 172 6.10 3.31 9.65
N GLY A 173 4.81 3.54 9.90
CA GLY A 173 3.93 2.51 10.43
C GLY A 173 3.78 1.31 9.49
N ALA A 174 3.58 1.54 8.19
CA ALA A 174 3.46 0.50 7.18
C ALA A 174 4.78 -0.28 7.01
N GLY A 175 5.91 0.41 7.03
CA GLY A 175 7.23 -0.21 7.01
C GLY A 175 7.46 -1.11 8.22
N VAL A 176 7.13 -0.65 9.43
CA VAL A 176 7.25 -1.45 10.65
C VAL A 176 6.32 -2.68 10.60
N ALA A 177 5.09 -2.52 10.10
CA ALA A 177 4.19 -3.67 9.94
C ALA A 177 4.76 -4.71 8.97
N GLY A 178 5.29 -4.28 7.82
CA GLY A 178 5.95 -5.16 6.85
C GLY A 178 7.19 -5.84 7.43
N PHE A 179 8.02 -5.10 8.17
CA PHE A 179 9.18 -5.62 8.88
C PHE A 179 8.79 -6.72 9.90
N LEU A 180 7.81 -6.44 10.75
CA LEU A 180 7.34 -7.40 11.77
C LEU A 180 6.69 -8.62 11.13
N SER A 181 5.89 -8.46 10.08
CA SER A 181 5.31 -9.56 9.34
C SER A 181 6.39 -10.50 8.78
N ALA A 182 7.44 -9.94 8.20
CA ALA A 182 8.58 -10.71 7.69
C ALA A 182 9.41 -11.34 8.81
N LEU A 183 9.65 -10.62 9.91
CA LEU A 183 10.36 -11.13 11.09
C LEU A 183 9.63 -12.33 11.72
N PHE A 184 8.31 -12.27 11.80
CA PHE A 184 7.45 -13.34 12.29
C PHE A 184 7.22 -14.45 11.26
N LYS A 185 7.81 -14.33 10.07
CA LYS A 185 7.63 -15.27 8.95
C LYS A 185 6.16 -15.51 8.60
N CYS A 186 5.33 -14.46 8.69
CA CYS A 186 3.97 -14.52 8.21
C CYS A 186 3.97 -14.73 6.70
N THR A 187 3.17 -15.67 6.21
CA THR A 187 3.10 -16.05 4.80
C THR A 187 1.72 -15.81 4.25
N LEU A 188 1.63 -15.41 2.98
CA LEU A 188 0.35 -15.23 2.29
C LEU A 188 0.48 -15.67 0.83
N MET A 189 -0.36 -16.60 0.43
CA MET A 189 -0.39 -17.15 -0.93
C MET A 189 -1.38 -16.44 -1.86
N ALA A 190 -2.22 -15.56 -1.30
CA ALA A 190 -3.21 -14.84 -2.09
C ALA A 190 -2.70 -13.45 -2.50
N PRO A 191 -2.94 -12.99 -3.73
CA PRO A 191 -2.60 -11.64 -4.18
C PRO A 191 -3.64 -10.60 -3.72
N HIS A 192 -4.07 -10.69 -2.48
CA HIS A 192 -5.04 -9.79 -1.85
C HIS A 192 -4.78 -9.69 -0.35
N GLY A 193 -5.06 -8.51 0.22
CA GLY A 193 -5.00 -8.26 1.65
C GLY A 193 -6.40 -8.20 2.30
N GLY A 194 -6.42 -7.71 3.52
CA GLY A 194 -7.64 -7.53 4.29
C GLY A 194 -8.01 -8.75 5.16
N ILE A 195 -9.02 -8.54 5.98
CA ILE A 195 -9.50 -9.57 6.93
C ILE A 195 -10.02 -10.83 6.24
N PHE A 196 -10.43 -10.72 4.98
CA PHE A 196 -11.00 -11.83 4.20
C PHE A 196 -9.99 -12.96 3.94
N VAL A 197 -8.69 -12.65 3.93
CA VAL A 197 -7.61 -13.61 3.68
C VAL A 197 -6.90 -14.08 4.95
N PHE A 198 -7.29 -13.61 6.13
CA PHE A 198 -6.62 -13.96 7.40
C PHE A 198 -6.59 -15.47 7.67
N ALA A 199 -7.61 -16.21 7.21
CA ALA A 199 -7.63 -17.67 7.33
C ALA A 199 -6.55 -18.38 6.50
N THR A 200 -6.01 -17.72 5.48
CA THR A 200 -4.96 -18.25 4.58
C THR A 200 -3.56 -17.74 4.93
N VAL A 201 -3.47 -16.84 5.91
CA VAL A 201 -2.19 -16.29 6.38
C VAL A 201 -1.50 -17.30 7.29
N GLY A 202 -0.25 -17.59 7.03
CA GLY A 202 0.61 -18.30 7.97
C GLY A 202 0.88 -17.41 9.20
N HIS A 203 0.67 -17.93 10.38
CA HIS A 203 0.75 -17.20 11.66
C HIS A 203 -0.20 -16.00 11.78
N PRO A 204 -1.53 -16.18 11.65
CA PRO A 204 -2.49 -15.09 11.56
C PRO A 204 -2.49 -14.17 12.79
N LEU A 205 -2.27 -14.68 13.99
CA LEU A 205 -2.18 -13.84 15.20
C LEU A 205 -0.97 -12.89 15.18
N LEU A 206 0.18 -13.36 14.69
CA LEU A 206 1.37 -12.52 14.56
C LEU A 206 1.21 -11.50 13.43
N TYR A 207 0.50 -11.87 12.37
CA TYR A 207 0.15 -10.95 11.29
C TYR A 207 -0.77 -9.82 11.78
N ILE A 208 -1.80 -10.15 12.57
CA ILE A 208 -2.68 -9.16 13.21
C ILE A 208 -1.88 -8.27 14.17
N LEU A 209 -0.95 -8.84 14.94
CA LEU A 209 -0.07 -8.06 15.81
C LEU A 209 0.80 -7.09 15.01
N ALA A 210 1.41 -7.52 13.92
CA ALA A 210 2.20 -6.65 13.04
C ALA A 210 1.36 -5.49 12.48
N TRP A 211 0.15 -5.79 12.01
CA TRP A 211 -0.81 -4.79 11.54
C TRP A 211 -1.22 -3.81 12.64
N ALA A 212 -1.55 -4.30 13.83
CA ALA A 212 -1.94 -3.46 14.97
C ALA A 212 -0.80 -2.53 15.40
N VAL A 213 0.43 -3.06 15.53
CA VAL A 213 1.61 -2.27 15.92
C VAL A 213 1.89 -1.16 14.91
N GLY A 214 1.92 -1.47 13.61
CA GLY A 214 2.13 -0.47 12.57
C GLY A 214 1.03 0.61 12.55
N SER A 215 -0.22 0.21 12.74
CA SER A 215 -1.36 1.13 12.79
C SER A 215 -1.31 2.05 14.01
N VAL A 216 -0.94 1.52 15.18
CA VAL A 216 -0.76 2.33 16.41
C VAL A 216 0.41 3.29 16.26
N ILE A 217 1.54 2.86 15.69
CA ILE A 217 2.69 3.73 15.41
C ILE A 217 2.26 4.89 14.50
N THR A 218 1.55 4.59 13.41
CA THR A 218 1.00 5.64 12.52
C THR A 218 0.13 6.62 13.31
N ALA A 219 -0.78 6.14 14.15
CA ALA A 219 -1.70 6.97 14.93
C ALA A 219 -0.97 7.87 15.93
N VAL A 220 0.02 7.33 16.63
CA VAL A 220 0.81 8.07 17.64
C VAL A 220 1.71 9.11 16.98
N LEU A 221 2.29 8.81 15.83
CA LEU A 221 3.10 9.79 15.08
C LEU A 221 2.23 10.91 14.50
N LEU A 222 1.07 10.56 13.94
CA LEU A 222 0.17 11.51 13.30
C LEU A 222 -0.54 12.43 14.30
N GLY A 223 -0.86 11.94 15.49
CA GLY A 223 -1.56 12.70 16.53
C GLY A 223 -0.95 14.06 16.87
N PRO A 224 0.34 14.16 17.24
CA PRO A 224 0.99 15.46 17.52
C PRO A 224 1.07 16.38 16.31
N VAL A 225 1.32 15.83 15.14
CA VAL A 225 1.61 16.58 13.90
C VAL A 225 0.35 17.28 13.36
N SER A 226 -0.79 16.62 13.33
CA SER A 226 -2.07 17.19 12.87
C SER A 226 -2.51 18.44 13.66
N TYR A 227 -2.02 18.63 14.88
CA TYR A 227 -2.31 19.82 15.65
C TYR A 227 -1.71 21.11 15.05
N THR A 228 -0.54 21.03 14.46
CA THR A 228 0.12 22.17 13.81
C THR A 228 -0.66 22.64 12.59
N HIS A 229 -1.27 21.71 11.87
CA HIS A 229 -2.07 21.99 10.69
C HIS A 229 -3.39 22.72 11.02
N LEU A 230 -4.12 22.29 12.06
CA LEU A 230 -5.34 22.96 12.51
C LEU A 230 -5.07 24.41 12.94
N ARG A 231 -3.96 24.65 13.63
CA ARG A 231 -3.57 26.00 14.07
C ARG A 231 -3.23 26.93 12.89
N ALA A 232 -2.64 26.40 11.83
CA ALA A 232 -2.34 27.17 10.62
C ALA A 232 -3.62 27.56 9.83
N HIS A 233 -4.69 26.77 9.93
CA HIS A 233 -6.00 27.09 9.34
C HIS A 233 -6.77 28.14 10.17
N GLU A 234 -6.76 28.05 11.50
CA GLU A 234 -7.42 29.01 12.38
C GLU A 234 -6.79 30.43 12.33
N THR A 235 -5.52 30.56 12.00
CA THR A 235 -4.83 31.85 11.89
C THR A 235 -4.98 32.53 10.53
N ARG A 236 -5.69 31.93 9.57
CA ARG A 236 -5.97 32.52 8.24
C ARG A 236 -7.35 33.19 8.13
N HIS A 237 -8.08 33.29 9.21
CA HIS A 237 -9.29 34.09 9.39
C HIS A 237 -9.01 35.21 10.39
#